data_deb7c99f6f388d76e7fd7cda1904f82e
#
_entry.id   deb7c99f6f388d76e7fd7cda1904f82e
#
_cell.length_a   1.000
_cell.length_b   1.000
_cell.length_c   1.000
_cell.angle_alpha   90.00
_cell.angle_beta   90.00
_cell.angle_gamma   90.00
#
_symmetry.space_group_name_H-M   'P 1'
#
loop_
_entity.id
_entity.type
_entity.pdbx_description
1 polymer ?
#
loop_
_entity_poly.entity_id
_entity_poly.type
_entity_poly.pdbx_seq_one_letter_code
_entity_poly.pdbx_strand_id
1 'polypeptide(L)'
;TRQEAALYAFNMLQATMVEYDKKDTIVVGDITINTTSTRKDVENNTNTDGNIDGERNGDGLMQFGEKYFKDLEKEDATDIFGHPSSKWVYDGDDVGTYANEADATYVVEDDDMDVGQVVTSYMNYSSSEAKDAKYFLNGDDNEVKSSELVAVGDIVEAYENDNGDVETVVVSRYTVAKIDKVDTDVS
;
A
#
# COMPACT_ATOMS: atom_id res chain seq x y z
N THR A 1 -7.40 -18.32 -11.70
CA THR A 1 -8.56 -18.07 -10.80
C THR A 1 -9.09 -16.66 -10.98
N ARG A 2 -10.28 -16.35 -10.43
CA ARG A 2 -10.85 -14.98 -10.44
C ARG A 2 -9.96 -14.02 -9.65
N GLN A 3 -9.35 -14.47 -8.56
CA GLN A 3 -8.43 -13.68 -7.74
C GLN A 3 -7.16 -13.30 -8.51
N GLU A 4 -6.56 -14.27 -9.23
CA GLU A 4 -5.38 -13.99 -10.06
C GLU A 4 -5.71 -12.99 -11.18
N ALA A 5 -6.88 -13.12 -11.82
CA ALA A 5 -7.29 -12.17 -12.83
C ALA A 5 -7.50 -10.77 -12.26
N ALA A 6 -8.07 -10.64 -11.06
CA ALA A 6 -8.23 -9.36 -10.38
C ALA A 6 -6.86 -8.75 -10.01
N LEU A 7 -5.93 -9.56 -9.49
CA LEU A 7 -4.57 -9.13 -9.17
C LEU A 7 -3.83 -8.63 -10.42
N TYR A 8 -3.91 -9.37 -11.54
CA TYR A 8 -3.28 -8.93 -12.79
C TYR A 8 -3.89 -7.63 -13.33
N ALA A 9 -5.21 -7.48 -13.24
CA ALA A 9 -5.89 -6.24 -13.64
C ALA A 9 -5.46 -5.06 -12.75
N PHE A 10 -5.37 -5.27 -11.44
CA PHE A 10 -4.91 -4.28 -10.49
C PHE A 10 -3.45 -3.85 -10.77
N ASN A 11 -2.55 -4.81 -10.91
CA ASN A 11 -1.15 -4.54 -11.25
C ASN A 11 -1.01 -3.83 -12.60
N MET A 12 -1.89 -4.15 -13.56
CA MET A 12 -1.90 -3.48 -14.86
C MET A 12 -2.27 -2.00 -14.75
N LEU A 13 -3.21 -1.62 -13.87
CA LEU A 13 -3.58 -0.21 -13.66
C LEU A 13 -2.38 0.62 -13.20
N GLN A 14 -1.53 0.05 -12.33
CA GLN A 14 -0.35 0.69 -11.77
C GLN A 14 0.91 0.54 -12.64
N ALA A 15 0.84 -0.23 -13.72
CA ALA A 15 1.99 -0.50 -14.58
C ALA A 15 2.41 0.76 -15.37
N THR A 16 3.69 1.11 -15.30
CA THR A 16 4.27 2.22 -16.07
C THR A 16 4.16 1.95 -17.56
N MET A 17 3.66 2.93 -18.29
CA MET A 17 3.55 2.90 -19.74
C MET A 17 4.93 3.01 -20.38
N VAL A 18 5.15 2.24 -21.44
CA VAL A 18 6.38 2.29 -22.21
C VAL A 18 6.09 2.59 -23.67
N GLU A 19 6.97 3.34 -24.28
CA GLU A 19 7.00 3.53 -25.72
C GLU A 19 8.32 3.01 -26.31
N TYR A 20 8.29 2.71 -27.57
CA TYR A 20 9.48 2.32 -28.31
C TYR A 20 9.73 3.36 -29.40
N ASP A 21 10.96 3.83 -29.47
CA ASP A 21 11.37 4.71 -30.58
C ASP A 21 11.04 4.03 -31.91
N LYS A 22 10.61 4.84 -32.88
CA LYS A 22 10.29 4.32 -34.21
C LYS A 22 11.53 3.60 -34.75
N LYS A 23 11.32 2.41 -35.29
CA LYS A 23 12.36 1.73 -36.07
C LYS A 23 12.70 2.58 -37.25
N ASP A 24 13.89 3.21 -37.22
CA ASP A 24 14.43 3.83 -38.39
C ASP A 24 14.96 2.74 -39.32
N THR A 25 14.41 2.70 -40.50
CA THR A 25 14.91 1.81 -41.56
C THR A 25 15.85 2.61 -42.42
N ILE A 26 17.13 2.28 -42.35
CA ILE A 26 18.12 2.86 -43.21
C ILE A 26 18.29 1.96 -44.43
N VAL A 27 17.98 2.49 -45.61
CA VAL A 27 18.17 1.77 -46.88
C VAL A 27 19.41 2.31 -47.59
N VAL A 28 20.40 1.46 -47.78
CA VAL A 28 21.63 1.77 -48.52
C VAL A 28 21.75 0.83 -49.70
N GLY A 29 21.32 1.27 -50.85
CA GLY A 29 21.19 0.40 -52.03
C GLY A 29 20.14 -0.70 -51.81
N ASP A 30 20.48 -1.95 -51.95
CA ASP A 30 19.62 -3.12 -51.72
C ASP A 30 19.66 -3.63 -50.27
N ILE A 31 20.39 -2.94 -49.37
CA ILE A 31 20.50 -3.34 -47.96
C ILE A 31 19.57 -2.52 -47.10
N THR A 32 18.67 -3.22 -46.41
CA THR A 32 17.78 -2.64 -45.40
C THR A 32 18.32 -2.93 -44.00
N ILE A 33 18.70 -1.91 -43.28
CA ILE A 33 19.14 -1.99 -41.87
C ILE A 33 17.99 -1.51 -41.00
N ASN A 34 17.42 -2.42 -40.20
CA ASN A 34 16.46 -2.06 -39.16
C ASN A 34 17.20 -1.76 -37.88
N THR A 35 17.08 -0.53 -37.38
CA THR A 35 17.61 -0.17 -36.06
C THR A 35 16.76 -0.82 -34.96
N THR A 36 17.39 -1.25 -33.89
CA THR A 36 16.68 -1.72 -32.69
C THR A 36 15.97 -0.54 -32.03
N SER A 37 14.64 -0.66 -31.84
CA SER A 37 13.90 0.31 -31.05
C SER A 37 14.36 0.23 -29.58
N THR A 38 14.65 1.38 -28.99
CA THR A 38 14.96 1.48 -27.55
C THR A 38 13.66 1.69 -26.79
N ARG A 39 13.47 0.92 -25.71
CA ARG A 39 12.37 1.13 -24.75
C ARG A 39 12.61 2.44 -24.02
N LYS A 40 11.57 3.23 -23.88
CA LYS A 40 11.54 4.45 -23.10
C LYS A 40 10.25 4.47 -22.26
N ASP A 41 10.36 4.85 -20.99
CA ASP A 41 9.20 5.05 -20.15
C ASP A 41 8.49 6.36 -20.56
N VAL A 42 7.16 6.36 -20.52
CA VAL A 42 6.35 7.52 -20.88
C VAL A 42 6.31 8.48 -19.69
N GLU A 43 6.79 9.70 -19.90
CA GLU A 43 6.79 10.74 -18.88
C GLU A 43 5.36 11.30 -18.70
N ASN A 44 4.95 11.49 -17.46
CA ASN A 44 3.76 12.24 -17.09
C ASN A 44 4.17 13.65 -16.67
N ASN A 45 4.09 14.60 -17.60
CA ASN A 45 4.43 16.01 -17.35
C ASN A 45 3.30 16.79 -16.66
N THR A 46 2.17 16.18 -16.42
CA THR A 46 1.09 16.76 -15.62
C THR A 46 1.30 16.33 -14.19
N ASN A 47 1.98 17.15 -13.42
CA ASN A 47 2.17 16.97 -11.97
C ASN A 47 0.81 17.16 -11.27
N THR A 48 -0.15 16.29 -11.56
CA THR A 48 -1.51 16.33 -11.00
C THR A 48 -1.59 15.31 -9.88
N ASP A 49 -2.03 15.78 -8.74
CA ASP A 49 -2.53 14.95 -7.66
C ASP A 49 -3.50 13.91 -8.21
N GLY A 50 -3.42 12.67 -7.72
CA GLY A 50 -4.27 11.59 -8.20
C GLY A 50 -3.51 10.45 -8.88
N ASN A 51 -2.19 10.43 -8.74
CA ASN A 51 -1.36 9.34 -9.23
C ASN A 51 -1.76 8.01 -8.59
N ILE A 52 -1.89 7.01 -9.42
CA ILE A 52 -2.27 5.66 -8.98
C ILE A 52 -1.07 4.77 -8.68
N ASP A 53 0.15 5.28 -8.80
CA ASP A 53 1.40 4.59 -8.50
C ASP A 53 1.68 4.43 -7.01
N GLY A 54 1.01 5.20 -6.16
CA GLY A 54 1.15 5.12 -4.71
C GLY A 54 2.21 6.05 -4.13
N GLU A 55 2.90 6.82 -4.95
CA GLU A 55 3.83 7.83 -4.46
C GLU A 55 3.12 9.17 -4.25
N ARG A 56 3.33 9.79 -3.10
CA ARG A 56 2.67 11.04 -2.69
C ARG A 56 2.89 12.20 -3.67
N ASN A 57 3.97 12.19 -4.43
CA ASN A 57 4.34 13.24 -5.39
C ASN A 57 4.39 12.76 -6.85
N GLY A 58 4.02 11.51 -7.10
CA GLY A 58 4.18 10.86 -8.39
C GLY A 58 5.64 10.65 -8.79
N ASP A 59 5.89 9.60 -9.54
CA ASP A 59 7.23 9.26 -10.05
C ASP A 59 7.61 10.03 -11.34
N GLY A 60 6.70 10.90 -11.82
CA GLY A 60 6.86 11.62 -13.09
C GLY A 60 6.65 10.74 -14.32
N LEU A 61 6.21 9.50 -14.14
CA LEU A 61 5.93 8.55 -15.20
C LEU A 61 4.41 8.37 -15.36
N MET A 62 3.99 7.84 -16.48
CA MET A 62 2.57 7.63 -16.79
C MET A 62 2.20 6.15 -16.59
N GLN A 63 1.27 5.86 -15.69
CA GLN A 63 0.70 4.55 -15.50
C GLN A 63 -0.43 4.26 -16.49
N PHE A 64 -0.72 2.98 -16.72
CA PHE A 64 -1.79 2.54 -17.61
C PHE A 64 -3.15 3.11 -17.18
N GLY A 65 -3.42 3.09 -15.88
CA GLY A 65 -4.65 3.63 -15.31
C GLY A 65 -4.83 5.12 -15.61
N GLU A 66 -3.81 5.94 -15.38
CA GLU A 66 -3.80 7.38 -15.67
C GLU A 66 -4.05 7.68 -17.16
N LYS A 67 -3.51 6.85 -18.04
CA LYS A 67 -3.70 7.01 -19.48
C LYS A 67 -5.11 6.75 -19.95
N TYR A 68 -5.74 5.69 -19.42
CA TYR A 68 -6.99 5.17 -19.97
C TYR A 68 -8.20 5.40 -19.06
N PHE A 69 -7.99 5.66 -17.78
CA PHE A 69 -9.02 5.90 -16.77
C PHE A 69 -8.74 7.24 -16.07
N LYS A 70 -8.92 8.34 -16.79
CA LYS A 70 -8.53 9.69 -16.35
C LYS A 70 -9.21 10.19 -15.08
N ASP A 71 -10.37 9.62 -14.76
CA ASP A 71 -11.15 9.96 -13.59
C ASP A 71 -10.93 8.94 -12.45
N LEU A 72 -9.93 8.05 -12.60
CA LEU A 72 -9.49 7.12 -11.57
C LEU A 72 -8.40 7.78 -10.73
N GLU A 73 -8.66 7.88 -9.43
CA GLU A 73 -7.77 8.48 -8.44
C GLU A 73 -7.49 7.48 -7.32
N LYS A 74 -6.32 7.60 -6.73
CA LYS A 74 -5.90 6.86 -5.54
C LYS A 74 -5.51 7.86 -4.46
N GLU A 75 -6.20 7.83 -3.34
CA GLU A 75 -6.00 8.72 -2.20
C GLU A 75 -5.43 7.93 -1.01
N ASP A 76 -4.58 8.57 -0.22
CA ASP A 76 -4.16 8.03 1.06
C ASP A 76 -5.35 8.02 2.02
N ALA A 77 -5.53 6.92 2.71
CA ALA A 77 -6.61 6.73 3.66
C ALA A 77 -6.13 5.92 4.87
N THR A 78 -7.02 5.75 5.82
CA THR A 78 -6.85 4.83 6.95
C THR A 78 -8.12 4.00 7.06
N ASP A 79 -7.98 2.70 7.22
CA ASP A 79 -9.14 1.84 7.45
C ASP A 79 -9.66 1.94 8.91
N ILE A 80 -10.74 1.22 9.20
CA ILE A 80 -11.37 1.24 10.53
C ILE A 80 -10.51 0.61 11.64
N PHE A 81 -9.44 -0.09 11.28
CA PHE A 81 -8.50 -0.71 12.22
C PHE A 81 -7.22 0.12 12.42
N GLY A 82 -7.08 1.22 11.67
CA GLY A 82 -5.91 2.08 11.74
C GLY A 82 -4.82 1.76 10.70
N HIS A 83 -5.05 0.80 9.81
CA HIS A 83 -4.07 0.48 8.77
C HIS A 83 -4.00 1.60 7.73
N PRO A 84 -2.79 2.08 7.38
CA PRO A 84 -2.59 2.87 6.18
C PRO A 84 -3.22 2.14 4.99
N SER A 85 -3.98 2.87 4.20
CA SER A 85 -4.86 2.28 3.18
C SER A 85 -4.86 3.13 1.93
N SER A 86 -5.18 2.51 0.81
CA SER A 86 -5.42 3.19 -0.46
C SER A 86 -6.92 3.25 -0.72
N LYS A 87 -7.47 4.45 -0.83
CA LYS A 87 -8.84 4.69 -1.23
C LYS A 87 -8.88 4.95 -2.72
N TRP A 88 -9.65 4.16 -3.44
CA TRP A 88 -9.86 4.33 -4.88
C TRP A 88 -11.15 5.07 -5.15
N VAL A 89 -11.06 6.09 -5.99
CA VAL A 89 -12.17 6.95 -6.42
C VAL A 89 -12.26 6.91 -7.93
N TYR A 90 -13.47 6.84 -8.50
CA TYR A 90 -13.70 6.91 -9.93
C TYR A 90 -14.85 7.86 -10.23
N ASP A 91 -14.60 8.89 -11.04
CA ASP A 91 -15.58 9.95 -11.38
C ASP A 91 -16.23 10.61 -10.14
N GLY A 92 -15.45 10.73 -9.06
CA GLY A 92 -15.86 11.28 -7.78
C GLY A 92 -16.62 10.32 -6.85
N ASP A 93 -16.85 9.08 -7.27
CA ASP A 93 -17.51 8.06 -6.47
C ASP A 93 -16.48 7.12 -5.82
N ASP A 94 -16.65 6.82 -4.52
CA ASP A 94 -15.81 5.88 -3.79
C ASP A 94 -15.97 4.46 -4.34
N VAL A 95 -14.88 3.89 -4.86
CA VAL A 95 -14.83 2.50 -5.33
C VAL A 95 -14.56 1.54 -4.17
N GLY A 96 -13.64 1.91 -3.28
CA GLY A 96 -13.31 1.14 -2.11
C GLY A 96 -12.00 1.57 -1.46
N THR A 97 -11.84 1.19 -0.18
CA THR A 97 -10.62 1.42 0.60
C THR A 97 -10.00 0.08 0.94
N TYR A 98 -8.71 -0.07 0.68
CA TYR A 98 -7.97 -1.31 0.85
C TYR A 98 -6.71 -1.05 1.65
N ALA A 99 -6.51 -1.80 2.75
CA ALA A 99 -5.30 -1.70 3.54
C ALA A 99 -4.05 -2.00 2.69
N ASN A 100 -3.02 -1.21 2.90
CA ASN A 100 -1.71 -1.46 2.31
C ASN A 100 -1.07 -2.68 2.97
N GLU A 101 -0.09 -3.29 2.30
CA GLU A 101 0.72 -4.35 2.89
C GLU A 101 1.65 -3.73 3.95
N ALA A 102 1.78 -4.39 5.10
CA ALA A 102 2.69 -3.94 6.16
C ALA A 102 4.15 -4.21 5.77
N ASP A 103 5.04 -3.27 6.07
CA ASP A 103 6.48 -3.41 5.81
C ASP A 103 7.12 -4.41 6.77
N ALA A 104 6.61 -4.51 8.01
CA ALA A 104 6.99 -5.54 8.96
C ALA A 104 5.78 -6.03 9.76
N THR A 105 5.76 -7.34 10.05
CA THR A 105 4.71 -7.99 10.84
C THR A 105 5.34 -8.91 11.87
N TYR A 106 4.86 -8.83 13.11
CA TYR A 106 5.25 -9.72 14.19
C TYR A 106 4.04 -10.24 14.96
N VAL A 107 4.01 -11.55 15.18
CA VAL A 107 3.02 -12.19 16.06
C VAL A 107 3.63 -12.31 17.45
N VAL A 108 2.99 -11.72 18.45
CA VAL A 108 3.51 -11.68 19.82
C VAL A 108 3.50 -13.07 20.45
N GLU A 109 4.68 -13.50 20.90
CA GLU A 109 4.87 -14.80 21.56
C GLU A 109 5.06 -14.67 23.09
N ASP A 110 5.36 -13.45 23.58
CA ASP A 110 5.61 -13.15 24.99
C ASP A 110 4.87 -11.86 25.38
N ASP A 111 4.15 -11.87 26.49
CA ASP A 111 3.34 -10.74 26.99
C ASP A 111 4.06 -9.84 28.02
N ASP A 112 5.33 -10.11 28.33
CA ASP A 112 6.16 -9.29 29.23
C ASP A 112 6.78 -8.06 28.51
N MET A 113 6.27 -7.64 27.38
CA MET A 113 6.80 -6.52 26.59
C MET A 113 5.75 -5.50 26.19
N ASP A 114 6.20 -4.30 25.80
CA ASP A 114 5.38 -3.28 25.18
C ASP A 114 5.55 -3.25 23.65
N VAL A 115 4.64 -2.55 22.94
CA VAL A 115 4.67 -2.44 21.47
C VAL A 115 5.99 -1.83 20.99
N GLY A 116 6.53 -0.84 21.68
CA GLY A 116 7.80 -0.21 21.33
C GLY A 116 8.98 -1.18 21.40
N GLN A 117 8.95 -2.11 22.34
CA GLN A 117 9.94 -3.20 22.42
C GLN A 117 9.77 -4.20 21.25
N VAL A 118 8.54 -4.49 20.84
CA VAL A 118 8.28 -5.30 19.65
C VAL A 118 8.88 -4.62 18.41
N VAL A 119 8.56 -3.35 18.19
CA VAL A 119 9.04 -2.57 17.04
C VAL A 119 10.57 -2.50 16.99
N THR A 120 11.21 -2.28 18.14
CA THR A 120 12.68 -2.14 18.18
C THR A 120 13.43 -3.46 18.17
N SER A 121 12.93 -4.48 18.88
CA SER A 121 13.67 -5.72 19.09
C SER A 121 13.40 -6.80 18.05
N TYR A 122 12.21 -6.82 17.47
CA TYR A 122 11.78 -7.86 16.53
C TYR A 122 11.57 -7.35 15.10
N MET A 123 11.23 -6.05 14.94
CA MET A 123 11.07 -5.44 13.61
C MET A 123 12.30 -4.62 13.19
N ASN A 124 13.27 -4.44 14.11
CA ASN A 124 14.57 -3.82 13.83
C ASN A 124 14.53 -2.32 13.51
N TYR A 125 13.51 -1.61 13.98
CA TYR A 125 13.45 -0.14 13.91
C TYR A 125 14.18 0.49 15.10
N SER A 126 14.56 1.76 14.96
CA SER A 126 15.22 2.50 16.04
C SER A 126 14.23 2.90 17.14
N SER A 127 14.76 3.17 18.35
CA SER A 127 13.93 3.64 19.46
C SER A 127 13.35 5.05 19.23
N SER A 128 13.97 5.86 18.37
CA SER A 128 13.42 7.18 17.99
C SER A 128 12.21 7.01 17.09
N GLU A 129 12.29 6.15 16.08
CA GLU A 129 11.18 5.84 15.19
C GLU A 129 10.00 5.25 15.97
N ALA A 130 10.26 4.22 16.80
CA ALA A 130 9.24 3.64 17.67
C ALA A 130 8.57 4.64 18.60
N LYS A 131 9.26 5.68 19.01
CA LYS A 131 8.68 6.74 19.88
C LYS A 131 7.81 7.72 19.10
N ASP A 132 8.21 8.04 17.87
CA ASP A 132 7.58 9.09 17.05
C ASP A 132 6.44 8.54 16.16
N ALA A 133 6.34 7.21 16.00
CA ALA A 133 5.28 6.55 15.27
C ALA A 133 3.89 6.78 15.88
N LYS A 134 2.86 6.73 15.04
CA LYS A 134 1.45 6.70 15.45
C LYS A 134 1.03 5.27 15.75
N TYR A 135 0.31 5.07 16.86
CA TYR A 135 -0.09 3.74 17.33
C TYR A 135 -1.61 3.58 17.29
N PHE A 136 -2.06 2.41 16.85
CA PHE A 136 -3.46 1.98 16.88
C PHE A 136 -3.57 0.63 17.60
N LEU A 137 -4.63 0.47 18.39
CA LEU A 137 -5.03 -0.81 18.97
C LEU A 137 -6.48 -1.11 18.58
N ASN A 138 -6.70 -2.08 17.70
CA ASN A 138 -8.01 -2.43 17.16
C ASN A 138 -8.78 -1.22 16.57
N GLY A 139 -8.06 -0.29 15.93
CA GLY A 139 -8.61 0.91 15.33
C GLY A 139 -8.74 2.13 16.26
N ASP A 140 -8.45 1.97 17.55
CA ASP A 140 -8.42 3.09 18.50
C ASP A 140 -7.00 3.66 18.58
N ASP A 141 -6.86 4.96 18.34
CA ASP A 141 -5.60 5.72 18.48
C ASP A 141 -5.60 6.62 19.72
N ASN A 142 -6.67 6.61 20.52
CA ASN A 142 -6.77 7.43 21.72
C ASN A 142 -5.86 6.88 22.81
N GLU A 143 -4.83 7.66 23.14
CA GLU A 143 -3.86 7.37 24.19
C GLU A 143 -2.97 6.13 23.95
N VAL A 144 -3.08 5.44 22.80
CA VAL A 144 -2.18 4.34 22.45
C VAL A 144 -0.77 4.87 22.20
N LYS A 145 0.21 4.27 22.83
CA LYS A 145 1.62 4.69 22.79
C LYS A 145 2.53 3.48 22.65
N SER A 146 3.81 3.74 22.36
CA SER A 146 4.84 2.68 22.33
C SER A 146 4.93 1.87 23.63
N SER A 147 4.49 2.43 24.77
CA SER A 147 4.44 1.73 26.06
C SER A 147 3.19 0.90 26.31
N GLU A 148 2.31 0.77 25.31
CA GLU A 148 1.14 -0.12 25.40
C GLU A 148 1.60 -1.59 25.51
N LEU A 149 1.06 -2.31 26.49
CA LEU A 149 1.40 -3.72 26.68
C LEU A 149 0.74 -4.59 25.60
N VAL A 150 1.51 -5.48 25.03
CA VAL A 150 1.03 -6.50 24.10
C VAL A 150 0.57 -7.75 24.86
N ALA A 151 -0.24 -8.55 24.19
CA ALA A 151 -0.66 -9.86 24.69
C ALA A 151 -0.20 -10.96 23.72
N VAL A 152 0.02 -12.16 24.23
CA VAL A 152 0.35 -13.32 23.38
C VAL A 152 -0.73 -13.53 22.33
N GLY A 153 -0.33 -13.60 21.06
CA GLY A 153 -1.21 -13.73 19.91
C GLY A 153 -1.63 -12.41 19.29
N ASP A 154 -1.27 -11.25 19.86
CA ASP A 154 -1.44 -9.98 19.18
C ASP A 154 -0.60 -9.97 17.89
N ILE A 155 -1.14 -9.37 16.84
CA ILE A 155 -0.40 -9.11 15.60
C ILE A 155 -0.02 -7.63 15.62
N VAL A 156 1.28 -7.36 15.50
CA VAL A 156 1.84 -6.01 15.39
C VAL A 156 2.31 -5.83 13.97
N GLU A 157 1.83 -4.76 13.31
CA GLU A 157 2.17 -4.41 11.94
C GLU A 157 2.76 -3.01 11.92
N ALA A 158 3.90 -2.85 11.26
CA ALA A 158 4.57 -1.57 11.11
C ALA A 158 4.54 -1.15 9.64
N TYR A 159 4.31 0.14 9.43
CA TYR A 159 4.22 0.78 8.12
C TYR A 159 5.22 1.92 8.05
N GLU A 160 6.02 1.91 7.01
CA GLU A 160 7.07 2.89 6.74
C GLU A 160 6.53 4.08 5.93
N ASN A 161 7.21 5.22 6.09
CA ASN A 161 7.08 6.34 5.18
C ASN A 161 8.05 6.21 4.00
N ASP A 162 8.03 7.17 3.07
CA ASP A 162 8.90 7.19 1.87
C ASP A 162 10.41 7.20 2.18
N ASN A 163 10.80 7.48 3.43
CA ASN A 163 12.21 7.48 3.86
C ASN A 163 12.64 6.14 4.48
N GLY A 164 11.70 5.20 4.67
CA GLY A 164 11.93 3.93 5.35
C GLY A 164 11.89 4.04 6.88
N ASP A 165 11.36 5.15 7.42
CA ASP A 165 11.15 5.30 8.87
C ASP A 165 9.74 4.80 9.22
N VAL A 166 9.58 4.08 10.35
CA VAL A 166 8.24 3.66 10.79
C VAL A 166 7.37 4.86 11.16
N GLU A 167 6.24 5.02 10.47
CA GLU A 167 5.28 6.10 10.68
C GLU A 167 4.04 5.64 11.45
N THR A 168 3.56 4.42 11.17
CA THR A 168 2.35 3.87 11.78
C THR A 168 2.60 2.46 12.29
N VAL A 169 2.07 2.16 13.46
CA VAL A 169 2.09 0.82 14.06
C VAL A 169 0.66 0.44 14.44
N VAL A 170 0.19 -0.69 13.94
CA VAL A 170 -1.14 -1.22 14.21
C VAL A 170 -1.04 -2.50 15.02
N VAL A 171 -1.76 -2.56 16.12
CA VAL A 171 -1.87 -3.75 16.97
C VAL A 171 -3.27 -4.33 16.81
N SER A 172 -3.33 -5.54 16.26
CA SER A 172 -4.56 -6.31 16.15
C SER A 172 -4.63 -7.34 17.26
N ARG A 173 -5.53 -7.12 18.23
CA ARG A 173 -5.77 -8.02 19.36
C ARG A 173 -7.03 -8.82 19.13
N TYR A 174 -6.89 -10.13 19.07
CA TYR A 174 -8.00 -11.04 18.85
C TYR A 174 -8.46 -11.68 20.16
N THR A 175 -9.77 -11.70 20.38
CA THR A 175 -10.39 -12.42 21.48
C THR A 175 -11.17 -13.61 20.93
N VAL A 176 -10.92 -14.79 21.45
CA VAL A 176 -11.71 -15.97 21.12
C VAL A 176 -13.05 -15.91 21.85
N ALA A 177 -14.15 -15.88 21.09
CA ALA A 177 -15.50 -15.93 21.63
C ALA A 177 -16.23 -17.16 21.10
N LYS A 178 -17.01 -17.82 21.97
CA LYS A 178 -17.92 -18.87 21.59
C LYS A 178 -19.29 -18.26 21.31
N ILE A 179 -19.83 -18.50 20.11
CA ILE A 179 -21.21 -18.12 19.79
C ILE A 179 -22.14 -19.05 20.58
N ASP A 180 -22.87 -18.50 21.51
CA ASP A 180 -23.84 -19.26 22.37
C ASP A 180 -25.22 -19.32 21.70
N LYS A 181 -25.64 -18.25 21.01
CA LYS A 181 -26.93 -18.17 20.33
C LYS A 181 -26.85 -17.25 19.12
N VAL A 182 -27.44 -17.66 18.03
CA VAL A 182 -27.71 -16.80 16.86
C VAL A 182 -29.24 -16.55 16.85
N ASP A 183 -29.65 -15.30 16.94
CA ASP A 183 -31.05 -14.91 16.77
C ASP A 183 -31.29 -14.64 15.26
N THR A 184 -32.19 -15.40 14.67
CA THR A 184 -32.48 -15.32 13.23
C THR A 184 -33.79 -14.56 12.94
N ASP A 185 -34.42 -13.97 13.98
CA ASP A 185 -35.63 -13.18 13.79
C ASP A 185 -35.27 -11.84 13.12
N VAL A 186 -35.34 -11.83 11.81
CA VAL A 186 -35.31 -10.61 10.99
C VAL A 186 -36.77 -10.12 10.92
N SER A 187 -37.08 -9.10 11.70
CA SER A 187 -38.36 -8.38 11.60
C SER A 187 -38.31 -7.36 10.45
#